data_5d29a08acafd318ef57a5104d3791170
#
_entry.id   5d29a08acafd318ef57a5104d3791170
#
_cell.length_a   1.000
_cell.length_b   1.000
_cell.length_c   1.000
_cell.angle_alpha   90.00
_cell.angle_beta   90.00
_cell.angle_gamma   90.00
#
_symmetry.space_group_name_H-M   'P 1'
#
loop_
_entity.id
_entity.type
_entity.pdbx_description
1 polymer ?
#
loop_
_entity_poly.entity_id
_entity_poly.type
_entity_poly.pdbx_seq_one_letter_code
_entity_poly.pdbx_strand_id
1 'polypeptide(L)'
;MRLPDFKVEQWMNDYENDAIYNMTDTCVKALTLQELLDLEEFDFSNLTLDYGQITGDVELKKEILSLYEHGTIENITTAQGCLQANELVMNTLLEKGDEVISVVPGYQQFVDVPKSLGCKVHLVELDEMDWQLSVEKFRDVLNSSTKMIVLNNPSNPTGTEYSRCFLNALIELCKPYNTYILCDEVYRGLNDETSISDLYENGISTSSLSKIFSLAGLRLGWIKANTYVIHQINVRRDYSMISTGPLVDKLGWIALKHKDELILRAKEIISSNKTIVHEWLKENPYFECVLPSGGTVCFLKYYFELKSETFAKLLLAEKGVFFVPGSCFDKEYYFRLGLAQDSKLFKAGLDELSNFVDEHLIS
;
A
#
# COMPACT_ATOMS: atom_id res chain seq x y z
N MET A 1 -15.80 19.15 2.48
CA MET A 1 -16.78 18.02 2.50
C MET A 1 -16.35 17.06 3.61
N ARG A 2 -17.28 16.32 4.26
CA ARG A 2 -16.91 15.35 5.28
C ARG A 2 -16.38 14.07 4.59
N LEU A 3 -15.32 13.45 5.15
CA LEU A 3 -14.85 12.13 4.70
C LEU A 3 -15.90 11.08 5.06
N PRO A 4 -16.22 10.14 4.15
CA PRO A 4 -17.02 8.95 4.48
C PRO A 4 -16.24 7.99 5.38
N ASP A 5 -16.94 6.97 5.90
CA ASP A 5 -16.29 5.91 6.64
C ASP A 5 -15.35 5.13 5.72
N PHE A 6 -14.17 4.78 6.23
CA PHE A 6 -13.18 4.02 5.47
C PHE A 6 -13.55 2.53 5.52
N LYS A 7 -14.13 2.01 4.44
CA LYS A 7 -14.76 0.68 4.40
C LYS A 7 -13.86 -0.45 4.91
N VAL A 8 -12.61 -0.51 4.42
CA VAL A 8 -11.65 -1.54 4.86
C VAL A 8 -11.33 -1.42 6.34
N GLU A 9 -11.05 -0.20 6.82
CA GLU A 9 -10.65 0.04 8.20
C GLU A 9 -11.83 -0.21 9.16
N GLN A 10 -13.06 0.17 8.78
CA GLN A 10 -14.26 -0.17 9.57
C GLN A 10 -14.47 -1.69 9.62
N TRP A 11 -14.32 -2.39 8.48
CA TRP A 11 -14.40 -3.85 8.43
C TRP A 11 -13.39 -4.52 9.36
N MET A 12 -12.14 -4.04 9.38
CA MET A 12 -11.11 -4.51 10.29
C MET A 12 -11.48 -4.25 11.75
N ASN A 13 -11.87 -3.01 12.08
CA ASN A 13 -12.24 -2.63 13.45
C ASN A 13 -13.41 -3.46 14.02
N ASP A 14 -14.39 -3.79 13.17
CA ASP A 14 -15.59 -4.50 13.61
C ASP A 14 -15.35 -6.01 13.81
N TYR A 15 -14.44 -6.64 13.03
CA TYR A 15 -14.40 -8.11 12.93
C TYR A 15 -13.02 -8.74 13.13
N GLU A 16 -11.91 -7.99 13.07
CA GLU A 16 -10.56 -8.55 13.10
C GLU A 16 -10.27 -9.37 14.37
N ASN A 17 -10.82 -8.95 15.50
CA ASN A 17 -10.57 -9.59 16.79
C ASN A 17 -11.28 -10.95 16.96
N ASP A 18 -12.24 -11.26 16.11
CA ASP A 18 -12.97 -12.53 16.12
C ASP A 18 -12.28 -13.61 15.28
N ALA A 19 -11.22 -13.25 14.56
CA ALA A 19 -10.53 -14.13 13.63
C ALA A 19 -9.65 -15.18 14.35
N ILE A 20 -9.81 -16.44 13.95
CA ILE A 20 -8.86 -17.52 14.23
C ILE A 20 -7.76 -17.51 13.16
N TYR A 21 -8.16 -17.37 11.90
CA TYR A 21 -7.30 -17.28 10.73
C TYR A 21 -7.45 -15.91 10.10
N ASN A 22 -6.66 -14.94 10.56
CA ASN A 22 -6.64 -13.62 9.94
C ASN A 22 -5.85 -13.68 8.62
N MET A 23 -6.57 -13.61 7.51
CA MET A 23 -6.01 -13.67 6.15
C MET A 23 -6.01 -12.29 5.48
N THR A 24 -6.05 -11.19 6.24
CA THR A 24 -6.10 -9.83 5.70
C THR A 24 -4.73 -9.16 5.63
N ASP A 25 -3.71 -9.70 6.32
CA ASP A 25 -2.44 -9.03 6.55
C ASP A 25 -1.74 -8.61 5.25
N THR A 26 -1.64 -7.29 5.09
CA THR A 26 -0.87 -6.66 4.02
C THR A 26 0.55 -6.32 4.45
N CYS A 27 0.84 -6.43 5.75
CA CYS A 27 2.17 -6.23 6.34
C CYS A 27 2.84 -7.60 6.49
N VAL A 28 4.08 -7.74 6.03
CA VAL A 28 4.85 -8.96 6.30
C VAL A 28 4.94 -9.16 7.82
N LYS A 29 4.81 -10.42 8.27
CA LYS A 29 4.84 -10.81 9.68
C LYS A 29 5.79 -9.92 10.47
N ALA A 30 5.24 -9.18 11.42
CA ALA A 30 5.97 -8.16 12.17
C ALA A 30 7.19 -8.74 12.89
N LEU A 31 8.25 -7.94 12.95
CA LEU A 31 9.39 -8.19 13.83
C LEU A 31 9.04 -7.75 15.25
N THR A 32 9.57 -8.46 16.23
CA THR A 32 9.65 -7.97 17.60
C THR A 32 10.72 -6.87 17.68
N LEU A 33 10.65 -6.03 18.70
CA LEU A 33 11.71 -5.04 18.95
C LEU A 33 13.08 -5.71 19.12
N GLN A 34 13.14 -6.88 19.78
CA GLN A 34 14.39 -7.60 19.99
C GLN A 34 14.99 -8.06 18.64
N GLU A 35 14.18 -8.68 17.76
CA GLU A 35 14.65 -9.10 16.42
C GLU A 35 15.20 -7.92 15.62
N LEU A 36 14.60 -6.73 15.72
CA LEU A 36 15.12 -5.53 15.09
C LEU A 36 16.45 -5.07 15.69
N LEU A 37 16.56 -5.10 17.02
CA LEU A 37 17.78 -4.68 17.74
C LEU A 37 18.94 -5.67 17.57
N ASP A 38 18.64 -6.94 17.30
CA ASP A 38 19.66 -7.95 17.02
C ASP A 38 20.34 -7.75 15.65
N LEU A 39 19.75 -6.94 14.74
CA LEU A 39 20.36 -6.60 13.46
C LEU A 39 21.53 -5.62 13.58
N GLU A 40 21.50 -4.72 14.57
CA GLU A 40 22.51 -3.66 14.73
C GLU A 40 22.71 -3.32 16.20
N GLU A 41 23.94 -3.38 16.66
CA GLU A 41 24.29 -2.99 18.01
C GLU A 41 24.20 -1.45 18.17
N PHE A 42 23.28 -0.98 18.99
CA PHE A 42 23.07 0.44 19.27
C PHE A 42 22.70 0.67 20.73
N ASP A 43 23.42 1.56 21.41
CA ASP A 43 23.12 1.95 22.79
C ASP A 43 22.07 3.06 22.84
N PHE A 44 20.84 2.68 23.16
CA PHE A 44 19.71 3.60 23.32
C PHE A 44 19.71 4.36 24.65
N SER A 45 20.58 4.04 25.61
CA SER A 45 20.56 4.64 26.96
C SER A 45 20.85 6.15 26.95
N ASN A 46 21.58 6.63 25.93
CA ASN A 46 21.94 8.03 25.77
C ASN A 46 21.11 8.76 24.70
N LEU A 47 20.08 8.10 24.15
CA LEU A 47 19.22 8.74 23.15
C LEU A 47 18.29 9.76 23.81
N THR A 48 18.43 11.02 23.46
CA THR A 48 17.56 12.09 23.95
C THR A 48 16.21 12.01 23.27
N LEU A 49 15.12 12.08 24.06
CA LEU A 49 13.73 12.03 23.55
C LEU A 49 13.17 13.46 23.35
N ASP A 50 13.90 14.27 22.61
CA ASP A 50 13.44 15.59 22.12
C ASP A 50 12.75 15.46 20.75
N TYR A 51 12.57 16.58 20.06
CA TYR A 51 11.99 16.54 18.69
C TYR A 51 12.96 16.00 17.64
N GLY A 52 14.26 15.96 17.91
CA GLY A 52 15.28 15.57 16.96
C GLY A 52 15.30 16.42 15.71
N GLN A 53 15.63 15.80 14.59
CA GLN A 53 15.63 16.46 13.29
C GLN A 53 14.22 16.48 12.70
N ILE A 54 13.65 17.67 12.55
CA ILE A 54 12.22 17.90 12.23
C ILE A 54 11.76 17.13 11.00
N THR A 55 12.51 17.13 9.90
CA THR A 55 12.14 16.48 8.63
C THR A 55 12.66 15.03 8.49
N GLY A 56 13.15 14.47 9.59
CA GLY A 56 13.76 13.13 9.66
C GLY A 56 15.27 13.17 9.83
N ASP A 57 15.80 12.23 10.59
CA ASP A 57 17.24 12.09 10.84
C ASP A 57 18.04 11.97 9.54
N VAL A 58 19.22 12.61 9.48
CA VAL A 58 20.07 12.62 8.26
C VAL A 58 20.53 11.21 7.87
N GLU A 59 20.89 10.38 8.84
CA GLU A 59 21.35 9.02 8.53
C GLU A 59 20.18 8.16 8.06
N LEU A 60 18.99 8.30 8.68
CA LEU A 60 17.76 7.68 8.19
C LEU A 60 17.45 8.10 6.75
N LYS A 61 17.54 9.40 6.44
CA LYS A 61 17.26 9.92 5.08
C LYS A 61 18.26 9.40 4.05
N LYS A 62 19.52 9.16 4.42
CA LYS A 62 20.50 8.51 3.55
C LYS A 62 20.12 7.07 3.22
N GLU A 63 19.65 6.31 4.23
CA GLU A 63 19.17 4.94 4.00
C GLU A 63 17.87 4.92 3.17
N ILE A 64 16.95 5.85 3.42
CA ILE A 64 15.76 6.01 2.56
C ILE A 64 16.19 6.30 1.12
N LEU A 65 17.15 7.23 0.92
CA LEU A 65 17.62 7.58 -0.41
C LEU A 65 18.24 6.40 -1.15
N SER A 66 18.89 5.47 -0.43
CA SER A 66 19.48 4.27 -1.03
C SER A 66 18.45 3.30 -1.65
N LEU A 67 17.16 3.53 -1.43
CA LEU A 67 16.06 2.82 -2.11
C LEU A 67 15.72 3.42 -3.48
N TYR A 68 16.37 4.48 -3.90
CA TYR A 68 16.07 5.26 -5.11
C TYR A 68 17.30 5.40 -6.00
N GLU A 69 17.09 5.61 -7.30
CA GLU A 69 18.18 5.76 -8.27
C GLU A 69 18.82 7.16 -8.20
N HIS A 70 18.02 8.19 -7.85
CA HIS A 70 18.45 9.59 -7.93
C HIS A 70 17.98 10.44 -6.75
N GLY A 71 18.63 11.58 -6.54
CA GLY A 71 18.24 12.59 -5.57
C GLY A 71 19.26 12.83 -4.47
N THR A 72 18.88 13.65 -3.51
CA THR A 72 19.62 14.00 -2.31
C THR A 72 18.71 13.92 -1.08
N ILE A 73 19.23 14.05 0.12
CA ILE A 73 18.43 14.03 1.36
C ILE A 73 17.43 15.18 1.44
N GLU A 74 17.60 16.27 0.67
CA GLU A 74 16.65 17.37 0.55
C GLU A 74 15.40 17.02 -0.25
N ASN A 75 15.43 15.91 -0.99
CA ASN A 75 14.28 15.35 -1.70
C ASN A 75 13.38 14.51 -0.80
N ILE A 76 13.71 14.35 0.50
CA ILE A 76 13.03 13.43 1.41
C ILE A 76 12.53 14.18 2.65
N THR A 77 11.30 13.86 3.08
CA THR A 77 10.76 14.21 4.40
C THR A 77 10.04 13.00 4.99
N THR A 78 10.17 12.83 6.31
CA THR A 78 9.49 11.73 7.03
C THR A 78 8.04 12.07 7.37
N ALA A 79 7.21 11.03 7.58
CA ALA A 79 5.80 11.11 7.94
C ALA A 79 5.42 9.96 8.88
N GLN A 80 4.25 10.04 9.52
CA GLN A 80 3.71 8.99 10.38
C GLN A 80 3.05 7.87 9.55
N GLY A 81 3.87 7.12 8.84
CA GLY A 81 3.45 6.08 7.90
C GLY A 81 3.01 6.64 6.54
N CYS A 82 2.78 5.73 5.58
CA CYS A 82 2.42 6.10 4.21
C CYS A 82 1.05 6.78 4.11
N LEU A 83 0.11 6.42 4.98
CA LEU A 83 -1.23 7.03 5.02
C LEU A 83 -1.16 8.55 5.23
N GLN A 84 -0.37 9.01 6.20
CA GLN A 84 -0.16 10.45 6.41
C GLN A 84 0.69 11.07 5.30
N ALA A 85 1.68 10.33 4.77
CA ALA A 85 2.49 10.81 3.64
C ALA A 85 1.60 11.16 2.44
N ASN A 86 0.69 10.27 2.06
CA ASN A 86 -0.28 10.51 0.99
C ASN A 86 -1.19 11.71 1.27
N GLU A 87 -1.71 11.78 2.49
CA GLU A 87 -2.58 12.89 2.91
C GLU A 87 -1.85 14.24 2.86
N LEU A 88 -0.61 14.31 3.35
CA LEU A 88 0.22 15.52 3.29
C LEU A 88 0.46 15.99 1.86
N VAL A 89 0.75 15.08 0.94
CA VAL A 89 0.92 15.41 -0.48
C VAL A 89 -0.37 15.99 -1.06
N MET A 90 -1.49 15.28 -0.89
CA MET A 90 -2.78 15.71 -1.42
C MET A 90 -3.23 17.04 -0.82
N ASN A 91 -3.15 17.21 0.51
CA ASN A 91 -3.51 18.47 1.19
C ASN A 91 -2.59 19.64 0.83
N THR A 92 -1.37 19.37 0.37
CA THR A 92 -0.39 20.40 -0.01
C THR A 92 -0.60 20.89 -1.42
N LEU A 93 -0.89 19.99 -2.36
CA LEU A 93 -0.86 20.28 -3.78
C LEU A 93 -2.24 20.45 -4.42
N LEU A 94 -3.30 19.97 -3.76
CA LEU A 94 -4.67 20.01 -4.29
C LEU A 94 -5.46 21.18 -3.68
N GLU A 95 -6.24 21.83 -4.53
CA GLU A 95 -7.17 22.87 -4.15
C GLU A 95 -8.58 22.55 -4.66
N LYS A 96 -9.57 23.26 -4.09
CA LYS A 96 -10.96 23.11 -4.53
C LYS A 96 -11.10 23.48 -6.01
N GLY A 97 -11.65 22.53 -6.78
CA GLY A 97 -11.88 22.68 -8.21
C GLY A 97 -10.83 22.00 -9.10
N ASP A 98 -9.71 21.57 -8.53
CA ASP A 98 -8.75 20.73 -9.25
C ASP A 98 -9.37 19.41 -9.70
N GLU A 99 -8.88 18.85 -10.81
CA GLU A 99 -9.24 17.52 -11.27
C GLU A 99 -8.14 16.52 -10.88
N VAL A 100 -8.57 15.36 -10.35
CA VAL A 100 -7.70 14.26 -9.92
C VAL A 100 -8.13 12.99 -10.64
N ILE A 101 -7.19 12.19 -11.11
CA ILE A 101 -7.45 10.86 -11.63
C ILE A 101 -6.99 9.83 -10.63
N SER A 102 -7.88 8.91 -10.23
CA SER A 102 -7.61 7.82 -9.30
C SER A 102 -7.93 6.47 -9.92
N VAL A 103 -7.15 5.44 -9.60
CA VAL A 103 -7.32 4.09 -10.12
C VAL A 103 -8.19 3.26 -9.18
N VAL A 104 -9.12 2.48 -9.77
CA VAL A 104 -10.02 1.58 -9.03
C VAL A 104 -10.08 0.18 -9.71
N PRO A 105 -10.33 -0.91 -8.93
CA PRO A 105 -10.37 -0.95 -7.47
C PRO A 105 -9.04 -0.52 -6.86
N GLY A 106 -9.08 0.22 -5.76
CA GLY A 106 -7.89 0.80 -5.14
C GLY A 106 -8.11 1.22 -3.69
N TYR A 107 -7.08 1.82 -3.11
CA TYR A 107 -7.13 2.28 -1.74
C TYR A 107 -8.02 3.52 -1.61
N GLN A 108 -9.05 3.45 -0.79
CA GLN A 108 -10.14 4.44 -0.69
C GLN A 108 -9.66 5.88 -0.44
N GLN A 109 -8.53 6.06 0.26
CA GLN A 109 -7.92 7.36 0.52
C GLN A 109 -7.69 8.17 -0.77
N PHE A 110 -7.32 7.52 -1.87
CA PHE A 110 -6.98 8.17 -3.14
C PHE A 110 -8.19 8.77 -3.87
N VAL A 111 -9.37 8.35 -3.48
CA VAL A 111 -10.64 8.87 -4.01
C VAL A 111 -11.26 9.89 -3.06
N ASP A 112 -11.32 9.56 -1.77
CA ASP A 112 -12.12 10.31 -0.81
C ASP A 112 -11.41 11.56 -0.29
N VAL A 113 -10.09 11.52 -0.12
CA VAL A 113 -9.34 12.73 0.30
C VAL A 113 -9.45 13.84 -0.76
N PRO A 114 -9.16 13.61 -2.05
CA PRO A 114 -9.37 14.63 -3.07
C PRO A 114 -10.82 15.12 -3.14
N LYS A 115 -11.82 14.23 -3.06
CA LYS A 115 -13.23 14.64 -3.02
C LYS A 115 -13.53 15.54 -1.81
N SER A 116 -12.95 15.22 -0.64
CA SER A 116 -13.16 16.01 0.58
C SER A 116 -12.56 17.42 0.48
N LEU A 117 -11.50 17.59 -0.29
CA LEU A 117 -10.87 18.87 -0.61
C LEU A 117 -11.68 19.68 -1.65
N GLY A 118 -12.69 19.06 -2.26
CA GLY A 118 -13.54 19.69 -3.28
C GLY A 118 -13.01 19.55 -4.70
N CYS A 119 -12.11 18.58 -4.90
CA CYS A 119 -11.64 18.21 -6.23
C CYS A 119 -12.70 17.40 -6.98
N LYS A 120 -12.66 17.45 -8.30
CA LYS A 120 -13.36 16.53 -9.19
C LYS A 120 -12.50 15.30 -9.42
N VAL A 121 -12.97 14.13 -9.00
CA VAL A 121 -12.23 12.87 -9.13
C VAL A 121 -12.78 12.07 -10.30
N HIS A 122 -11.90 11.75 -11.25
CA HIS A 122 -12.14 10.82 -12.36
C HIS A 122 -11.58 9.45 -11.96
N LEU A 123 -12.36 8.40 -12.21
CA LEU A 123 -11.97 7.04 -11.92
C LEU A 123 -11.50 6.34 -13.20
N VAL A 124 -10.35 5.71 -13.15
CA VAL A 124 -9.81 4.83 -14.18
C VAL A 124 -9.82 3.41 -13.66
N GLU A 125 -10.55 2.52 -14.35
CA GLU A 125 -10.70 1.14 -13.90
C GLU A 125 -9.55 0.27 -14.40
N LEU A 126 -9.04 -0.61 -13.52
CA LEU A 126 -8.17 -1.72 -13.88
C LEU A 126 -8.92 -2.68 -14.80
N ASP A 127 -8.20 -3.37 -15.69
CA ASP A 127 -8.78 -4.45 -16.49
C ASP A 127 -8.96 -5.69 -15.62
N GLU A 128 -10.17 -6.24 -15.53
CA GLU A 128 -10.45 -7.40 -14.67
C GLU A 128 -9.77 -8.70 -15.14
N MET A 129 -9.30 -8.75 -16.39
CA MET A 129 -8.65 -9.96 -16.93
C MET A 129 -7.22 -10.14 -16.40
N ASP A 130 -6.51 -9.04 -16.16
CA ASP A 130 -5.10 -9.07 -15.75
C ASP A 130 -4.71 -8.02 -14.71
N TRP A 131 -5.68 -7.21 -14.27
CA TRP A 131 -5.52 -6.05 -13.37
C TRP A 131 -4.51 -5.02 -13.88
N GLN A 132 -4.26 -4.95 -15.20
CA GLN A 132 -3.36 -3.96 -15.78
C GLN A 132 -4.08 -2.66 -16.16
N LEU A 133 -3.29 -1.61 -16.37
CA LEU A 133 -3.74 -0.32 -16.85
C LEU A 133 -3.31 -0.09 -18.30
N SER A 134 -4.23 0.47 -19.08
CA SER A 134 -3.92 1.01 -20.39
C SER A 134 -3.72 2.53 -20.31
N VAL A 135 -2.71 3.05 -20.99
CA VAL A 135 -2.42 4.50 -21.06
C VAL A 135 -3.56 5.25 -21.76
N GLU A 136 -4.27 4.60 -22.69
CA GLU A 136 -5.42 5.15 -23.40
C GLU A 136 -6.54 5.55 -22.44
N LYS A 137 -6.80 4.77 -21.38
CA LYS A 137 -7.81 5.12 -20.36
C LYS A 137 -7.50 6.46 -19.68
N PHE A 138 -6.22 6.80 -19.51
CA PHE A 138 -5.81 8.09 -18.96
C PHE A 138 -5.95 9.20 -19.99
N ARG A 139 -5.65 8.93 -21.27
CA ARG A 139 -5.78 9.90 -22.36
C ARG A 139 -7.20 10.44 -22.52
N ASP A 140 -8.20 9.60 -22.27
CA ASP A 140 -9.61 9.97 -22.40
C ASP A 140 -10.09 10.95 -21.31
N VAL A 141 -9.42 10.99 -20.15
CA VAL A 141 -9.83 11.80 -19.00
C VAL A 141 -8.83 12.89 -18.62
N LEU A 142 -7.56 12.76 -19.03
CA LEU A 142 -6.50 13.73 -18.74
C LEU A 142 -6.71 15.02 -19.56
N ASN A 143 -6.65 16.15 -18.89
CA ASN A 143 -6.80 17.46 -19.51
C ASN A 143 -6.01 18.55 -18.76
N SER A 144 -6.08 19.80 -19.23
CA SER A 144 -5.34 20.93 -18.63
C SER A 144 -5.74 21.30 -17.20
N SER A 145 -6.87 20.81 -16.72
CA SER A 145 -7.33 20.98 -15.32
C SER A 145 -6.91 19.82 -14.42
N THR A 146 -6.33 18.76 -14.99
CA THR A 146 -5.88 17.60 -14.23
C THR A 146 -4.61 17.95 -13.44
N LYS A 147 -4.77 18.14 -12.14
CA LYS A 147 -3.68 18.51 -11.23
C LYS A 147 -2.82 17.33 -10.84
N MET A 148 -3.45 16.15 -10.60
CA MET A 148 -2.77 14.99 -10.05
C MET A 148 -3.37 13.68 -10.58
N ILE A 149 -2.52 12.71 -10.85
CA ILE A 149 -2.87 11.28 -10.97
C ILE A 149 -2.38 10.59 -9.71
N VAL A 150 -3.22 9.75 -9.12
CA VAL A 150 -2.85 8.97 -7.92
C VAL A 150 -2.81 7.49 -8.28
N LEU A 151 -1.67 6.87 -8.04
CA LEU A 151 -1.38 5.46 -8.28
C LEU A 151 -0.99 4.76 -6.97
N ASN A 152 -1.15 3.45 -6.94
CA ASN A 152 -0.54 2.57 -5.95
C ASN A 152 0.23 1.47 -6.68
N ASN A 153 1.54 1.43 -6.55
CA ASN A 153 2.40 0.50 -7.30
C ASN A 153 3.46 -0.15 -6.40
N PRO A 154 3.36 -1.44 -6.13
CA PRO A 154 2.27 -2.39 -6.47
C PRO A 154 0.92 -2.04 -5.86
N SER A 155 -0.18 -2.45 -6.53
CA SER A 155 -1.55 -2.04 -6.22
C SER A 155 -2.19 -2.86 -5.08
N ASN A 156 -2.98 -2.23 -4.25
CA ASN A 156 -3.92 -2.84 -3.32
C ASN A 156 -5.36 -2.54 -3.83
N PRO A 157 -6.22 -3.55 -4.08
CA PRO A 157 -6.16 -4.93 -3.56
C PRO A 157 -5.55 -5.98 -4.50
N THR A 158 -5.13 -5.65 -5.72
CA THR A 158 -4.85 -6.64 -6.76
C THR A 158 -3.45 -7.24 -6.71
N GLY A 159 -2.49 -6.56 -6.07
CA GLY A 159 -1.08 -6.94 -6.08
C GLY A 159 -0.39 -6.76 -7.44
N THR A 160 -1.04 -6.04 -8.36
CA THR A 160 -0.49 -5.75 -9.69
C THR A 160 0.63 -4.73 -9.61
N GLU A 161 1.65 -4.94 -10.41
CA GLU A 161 2.80 -4.05 -10.57
C GLU A 161 2.79 -3.43 -11.96
N TYR A 162 2.94 -2.12 -12.05
CA TYR A 162 2.97 -1.41 -13.32
C TYR A 162 4.39 -1.33 -13.84
N SER A 163 4.58 -1.71 -15.11
CA SER A 163 5.90 -1.72 -15.73
C SER A 163 6.48 -0.32 -15.92
N ARG A 164 7.82 -0.23 -15.93
CA ARG A 164 8.53 1.01 -16.28
C ARG A 164 8.09 1.58 -17.65
N CYS A 165 7.75 0.70 -18.59
CA CYS A 165 7.23 1.11 -19.90
C CYS A 165 5.89 1.84 -19.79
N PHE A 166 4.95 1.30 -19.01
CA PHE A 166 3.67 1.96 -18.72
C PHE A 166 3.87 3.31 -18.01
N LEU A 167 4.70 3.34 -16.97
CA LEU A 167 4.98 4.57 -16.23
C LEU A 167 5.57 5.65 -17.12
N ASN A 168 6.53 5.31 -18.01
CA ASN A 168 7.09 6.26 -18.96
C ASN A 168 6.05 6.79 -19.94
N ALA A 169 5.18 5.92 -20.46
CA ALA A 169 4.12 6.34 -21.37
C ALA A 169 3.09 7.26 -20.69
N LEU A 170 2.76 6.99 -19.41
CA LEU A 170 1.90 7.87 -18.61
C LEU A 170 2.56 9.23 -18.34
N ILE A 171 3.86 9.24 -18.03
CA ILE A 171 4.64 10.47 -17.84
C ILE A 171 4.59 11.35 -19.11
N GLU A 172 4.77 10.76 -20.29
CA GLU A 172 4.70 11.52 -21.55
C GLU A 172 3.32 12.17 -21.77
N LEU A 173 2.23 11.55 -21.31
CA LEU A 173 0.90 12.18 -21.31
C LEU A 173 0.78 13.33 -20.30
N CYS A 174 1.43 13.22 -19.14
CA CYS A 174 1.35 14.21 -18.06
C CYS A 174 2.19 15.47 -18.33
N LYS A 175 3.34 15.34 -19.00
CA LYS A 175 4.29 16.43 -19.26
C LYS A 175 3.67 17.71 -19.84
N PRO A 176 2.80 17.66 -20.86
CA PRO A 176 2.22 18.87 -21.46
C PRO A 176 1.35 19.68 -20.50
N TYR A 177 0.84 19.05 -19.45
CA TYR A 177 -0.05 19.67 -18.46
C TYR A 177 0.63 19.95 -17.12
N ASN A 178 1.89 19.55 -16.95
CA ASN A 178 2.61 19.56 -15.66
C ASN A 178 1.85 18.82 -14.54
N THR A 179 1.07 17.79 -14.89
CA THR A 179 0.29 16.99 -13.96
C THR A 179 1.23 16.25 -13.03
N TYR A 180 1.00 16.32 -11.71
CA TYR A 180 1.72 15.50 -10.73
C TYR A 180 1.30 14.04 -10.81
N ILE A 181 2.23 13.12 -10.55
CA ILE A 181 1.91 11.71 -10.35
C ILE A 181 2.32 11.36 -8.91
N LEU A 182 1.33 11.21 -8.03
CA LEU A 182 1.51 10.63 -6.70
C LEU A 182 1.43 9.12 -6.81
N CYS A 183 2.49 8.42 -6.44
CA CYS A 183 2.52 6.98 -6.39
C CYS A 183 2.80 6.51 -4.95
N ASP A 184 1.83 5.82 -4.35
CA ASP A 184 2.04 5.06 -3.13
C ASP A 184 2.83 3.78 -3.49
N GLU A 185 4.08 3.74 -3.07
CA GLU A 185 5.03 2.67 -3.38
C GLU A 185 5.33 1.79 -2.15
N VAL A 186 4.42 1.73 -1.19
CA VAL A 186 4.62 1.04 0.09
C VAL A 186 4.91 -0.45 -0.05
N TYR A 187 4.58 -1.06 -1.19
CA TYR A 187 4.85 -2.47 -1.51
C TYR A 187 6.05 -2.66 -2.45
N ARG A 188 6.72 -1.60 -2.87
CA ARG A 188 7.88 -1.64 -3.77
C ARG A 188 9.07 -2.35 -3.13
N GLY A 189 9.87 -3.07 -3.94
CA GLY A 189 11.09 -3.77 -3.51
C GLY A 189 10.98 -5.30 -3.51
N LEU A 190 9.80 -5.88 -3.81
CA LEU A 190 9.66 -7.33 -3.95
C LEU A 190 10.15 -7.83 -5.33
N ASN A 191 9.87 -7.10 -6.40
CA ASN A 191 10.29 -7.42 -7.78
C ASN A 191 10.98 -6.23 -8.44
N ASP A 192 10.19 -5.24 -8.92
CA ASP A 192 10.72 -4.03 -9.55
C ASP A 192 10.97 -2.95 -8.48
N GLU A 193 12.08 -2.26 -8.59
CA GLU A 193 12.49 -1.16 -7.73
C GLU A 193 12.25 0.21 -8.37
N THR A 194 11.59 0.26 -9.53
CA THR A 194 11.30 1.51 -10.24
C THR A 194 10.41 2.42 -9.40
N SER A 195 10.86 3.66 -9.16
CA SER A 195 10.09 4.71 -8.50
C SER A 195 9.65 5.79 -9.49
N ILE A 196 8.41 6.28 -9.35
CA ILE A 196 7.93 7.40 -10.15
C ILE A 196 8.76 8.67 -9.94
N SER A 197 9.29 8.87 -8.73
CA SER A 197 10.12 10.02 -8.39
C SER A 197 11.53 9.97 -8.98
N ASP A 198 11.95 8.83 -9.52
CA ASP A 198 13.20 8.70 -10.29
C ASP A 198 12.99 8.91 -11.79
N LEU A 199 11.75 8.75 -12.27
CA LEU A 199 11.41 8.84 -13.68
C LEU A 199 10.88 10.22 -14.11
N TYR A 200 10.28 10.96 -13.18
CA TYR A 200 9.53 12.18 -13.51
C TYR A 200 9.78 13.29 -12.51
N GLU A 201 10.04 14.52 -12.99
CA GLU A 201 10.28 15.70 -12.14
C GLU A 201 9.07 16.01 -11.24
N ASN A 202 7.83 15.82 -11.76
CA ASN A 202 6.60 15.97 -10.99
C ASN A 202 6.11 14.63 -10.42
N GLY A 203 6.96 13.61 -10.38
CA GLY A 203 6.71 12.35 -9.70
C GLY A 203 6.93 12.47 -8.19
N ILE A 204 5.98 11.95 -7.42
CA ILE A 204 6.00 11.96 -5.96
C ILE A 204 5.83 10.52 -5.49
N SER A 205 6.83 10.00 -4.81
CA SER A 205 6.79 8.67 -4.18
C SER A 205 6.48 8.80 -2.70
N THR A 206 5.57 7.98 -2.21
CA THR A 206 5.35 7.77 -0.79
C THR A 206 5.60 6.32 -0.43
N SER A 207 6.16 6.07 0.74
CA SER A 207 6.42 4.71 1.23
C SER A 207 6.51 4.68 2.75
N SER A 208 6.71 3.48 3.32
CA SER A 208 6.87 3.31 4.77
C SER A 208 7.54 1.99 5.12
N LEU A 209 7.92 1.84 6.40
CA LEU A 209 8.41 0.59 6.96
C LEU A 209 7.31 -0.43 7.25
N SER A 210 6.03 -0.10 7.01
CA SER A 210 4.89 -0.88 7.47
C SER A 210 4.74 -2.24 6.78
N LYS A 211 5.00 -2.33 5.48
CA LYS A 211 4.61 -3.50 4.68
C LYS A 211 5.75 -4.49 4.52
N ILE A 212 6.67 -4.22 3.61
CA ILE A 212 7.79 -5.12 3.27
C ILE A 212 8.80 -5.25 4.41
N PHE A 213 9.01 -4.16 5.14
CA PHE A 213 9.99 -4.11 6.24
C PHE A 213 9.46 -4.62 7.58
N SER A 214 8.22 -5.10 7.66
CA SER A 214 7.64 -5.77 8.85
C SER A 214 7.53 -4.90 10.12
N LEU A 215 7.49 -3.57 9.99
CA LEU A 215 7.57 -2.62 11.10
C LEU A 215 6.38 -1.64 11.12
N ALA A 216 5.17 -2.14 10.88
CA ALA A 216 3.95 -1.34 10.88
C ALA A 216 3.74 -0.54 12.18
N GLY A 217 4.15 -1.10 13.32
CA GLY A 217 4.04 -0.48 14.64
C GLY A 217 4.92 0.76 14.84
N LEU A 218 5.98 0.96 14.07
CA LEU A 218 6.82 2.16 14.15
C LEU A 218 6.15 3.41 13.62
N ARG A 219 5.10 3.27 12.79
CA ARG A 219 4.45 4.42 12.16
C ARG A 219 5.43 5.35 11.43
N LEU A 220 6.46 4.81 10.78
CA LEU A 220 7.42 5.56 10.00
C LEU A 220 7.19 5.38 8.50
N GLY A 221 6.98 6.51 7.82
CA GLY A 221 6.89 6.63 6.37
C GLY A 221 7.69 7.84 5.89
N TRP A 222 7.70 8.04 4.58
CA TRP A 222 8.39 9.16 3.95
C TRP A 222 7.75 9.54 2.62
N ILE A 223 8.11 10.74 2.17
CA ILE A 223 7.78 11.29 0.87
C ILE A 223 9.09 11.61 0.17
N LYS A 224 9.23 11.19 -1.09
CA LYS A 224 10.31 11.61 -1.98
C LYS A 224 9.74 12.33 -3.19
N ALA A 225 10.23 13.56 -3.43
CA ALA A 225 9.83 14.40 -4.55
C ALA A 225 10.94 15.41 -4.88
N ASN A 226 10.73 16.26 -5.87
CA ASN A 226 11.62 17.40 -6.10
C ASN A 226 11.64 18.33 -4.88
N THR A 227 12.68 19.13 -4.74
CA THR A 227 12.93 19.97 -3.55
C THR A 227 11.87 21.05 -3.36
N TYR A 228 11.25 21.56 -4.44
CA TYR A 228 10.15 22.51 -4.35
C TYR A 228 8.93 21.88 -3.67
N VAL A 229 8.52 20.69 -4.12
CA VAL A 229 7.40 19.95 -3.54
C VAL A 229 7.69 19.60 -2.07
N ILE A 230 8.89 19.11 -1.75
CA ILE A 230 9.28 18.79 -0.37
C ILE A 230 9.20 20.04 0.52
N HIS A 231 9.66 21.19 0.03
CA HIS A 231 9.54 22.44 0.78
C HIS A 231 8.08 22.81 1.10
N GLN A 232 7.17 22.73 0.10
CA GLN A 232 5.74 22.99 0.30
C GLN A 232 5.10 22.00 1.29
N ILE A 233 5.48 20.72 1.22
CA ILE A 233 5.02 19.69 2.15
C ILE A 233 5.50 19.99 3.57
N ASN A 234 6.77 20.36 3.76
CA ASN A 234 7.32 20.67 5.08
C ASN A 234 6.60 21.85 5.75
N VAL A 235 6.22 22.89 5.00
CA VAL A 235 5.40 23.99 5.52
C VAL A 235 4.02 23.49 6.01
N ARG A 236 3.41 22.57 5.28
CA ARG A 236 2.08 22.02 5.64
C ARG A 236 2.18 20.99 6.77
N ARG A 237 3.27 20.24 6.81
CA ARG A 237 3.57 19.23 7.82
C ARG A 237 3.51 19.77 9.25
N ASP A 238 3.96 21.00 9.46
CA ASP A 238 3.99 21.66 10.78
C ASP A 238 2.59 21.82 11.42
N TYR A 239 1.51 21.68 10.61
CA TYR A 239 0.12 21.68 11.10
C TYR A 239 -0.40 20.30 11.51
N SER A 240 0.28 19.22 11.18
CA SER A 240 -0.17 17.85 11.46
C SER A 240 0.80 17.04 12.31
N MET A 241 2.09 17.27 12.15
CA MET A 241 3.14 16.65 12.95
C MET A 241 4.38 17.55 12.96
N ILE A 242 5.14 17.53 14.05
CA ILE A 242 6.43 18.24 14.12
C ILE A 242 7.55 17.33 13.62
N SER A 243 7.74 16.16 14.23
CA SER A 243 8.77 15.18 13.86
C SER A 243 8.27 13.75 14.10
N THR A 244 8.95 12.78 13.52
CA THR A 244 8.78 11.36 13.84
C THR A 244 9.43 11.00 15.19
N GLY A 245 10.39 11.79 15.62
CA GLY A 245 11.13 11.64 16.87
C GLY A 245 12.36 10.71 16.77
N PRO A 246 13.40 10.98 17.57
CA PRO A 246 14.70 10.31 17.46
C PRO A 246 14.65 8.79 17.64
N LEU A 247 13.75 8.29 18.51
CA LEU A 247 13.61 6.84 18.71
C LEU A 247 13.11 6.13 17.46
N VAL A 248 12.04 6.66 16.86
CA VAL A 248 11.46 6.09 15.63
C VAL A 248 12.43 6.20 14.46
N ASP A 249 13.09 7.35 14.32
CA ASP A 249 14.08 7.57 13.28
C ASP A 249 15.27 6.62 13.40
N LYS A 250 15.76 6.36 14.63
CA LYS A 250 16.87 5.43 14.86
C LYS A 250 16.49 3.98 14.61
N LEU A 251 15.30 3.54 15.04
CA LEU A 251 14.81 2.19 14.73
C LEU A 251 14.58 2.02 13.23
N GLY A 252 14.09 3.05 12.56
CA GLY A 252 13.95 3.06 11.10
C GLY A 252 15.27 3.01 10.36
N TRP A 253 16.29 3.73 10.86
CA TRP A 253 17.66 3.66 10.33
C TRP A 253 18.24 2.24 10.45
N ILE A 254 18.09 1.57 11.61
CA ILE A 254 18.53 0.18 11.78
C ILE A 254 17.87 -0.71 10.72
N ALA A 255 16.55 -0.62 10.57
CA ALA A 255 15.82 -1.43 9.61
C ALA A 255 16.32 -1.21 8.15
N LEU A 256 16.47 0.03 7.72
CA LEU A 256 16.87 0.33 6.35
C LEU A 256 18.34 0.07 6.07
N LYS A 257 19.21 0.15 7.07
CA LYS A 257 20.59 -0.31 6.97
C LYS A 257 20.70 -1.81 6.67
N HIS A 258 19.74 -2.59 7.16
CA HIS A 258 19.61 -4.03 6.95
C HIS A 258 18.45 -4.39 6.00
N LYS A 259 18.07 -3.48 5.11
CA LYS A 259 16.93 -3.64 4.19
C LYS A 259 16.98 -4.90 3.34
N ASP A 260 18.16 -5.31 2.88
CA ASP A 260 18.31 -6.47 2.00
C ASP A 260 17.89 -7.77 2.70
N GLU A 261 18.21 -7.93 3.99
CA GLU A 261 17.80 -9.06 4.82
C GLU A 261 16.28 -9.05 5.04
N LEU A 262 15.70 -7.88 5.34
CA LEU A 262 14.26 -7.73 5.54
C LEU A 262 13.47 -7.98 4.25
N ILE A 263 13.96 -7.48 3.12
CA ILE A 263 13.36 -7.72 1.80
C ILE A 263 13.45 -9.21 1.41
N LEU A 264 14.58 -9.87 1.67
CA LEU A 264 14.74 -11.30 1.40
C LEU A 264 13.72 -12.11 2.20
N ARG A 265 13.60 -11.85 3.51
CA ARG A 265 12.60 -12.47 4.38
C ARG A 265 11.17 -12.26 3.85
N ALA A 266 10.85 -11.04 3.42
CA ALA A 266 9.55 -10.73 2.83
C ALA A 266 9.29 -11.54 1.55
N LYS A 267 10.27 -11.61 0.65
CA LYS A 267 10.19 -12.39 -0.60
C LYS A 267 9.94 -13.88 -0.32
N GLU A 268 10.60 -14.47 0.64
CA GLU A 268 10.43 -15.88 1.01
C GLU A 268 9.01 -16.18 1.50
N ILE A 269 8.49 -15.37 2.43
CA ILE A 269 7.12 -15.53 2.98
C ILE A 269 6.09 -15.38 1.86
N ILE A 270 6.17 -14.31 1.07
CA ILE A 270 5.19 -14.01 0.02
C ILE A 270 5.23 -15.05 -1.10
N SER A 271 6.43 -15.48 -1.53
CA SER A 271 6.59 -16.53 -2.55
C SER A 271 6.01 -17.87 -2.08
N SER A 272 6.23 -18.24 -0.82
CA SER A 272 5.62 -19.43 -0.22
C SER A 272 4.11 -19.36 -0.26
N ASN A 273 3.52 -18.25 0.18
CA ASN A 273 2.06 -18.09 0.24
C ASN A 273 1.43 -17.96 -1.16
N LYS A 274 2.12 -17.35 -2.13
CA LYS A 274 1.69 -17.37 -3.55
C LYS A 274 1.63 -18.80 -4.10
N THR A 275 2.61 -19.63 -3.78
CA THR A 275 2.62 -21.05 -4.17
C THR A 275 1.45 -21.80 -3.54
N ILE A 276 1.17 -21.57 -2.26
CA ILE A 276 0.03 -22.18 -1.56
C ILE A 276 -1.29 -21.79 -2.23
N VAL A 277 -1.52 -20.51 -2.54
CA VAL A 277 -2.72 -20.06 -3.27
C VAL A 277 -2.81 -20.72 -4.64
N HIS A 278 -1.70 -20.76 -5.39
CA HIS A 278 -1.68 -21.33 -6.73
C HIS A 278 -2.08 -22.83 -6.72
N GLU A 279 -1.55 -23.62 -5.78
CA GLU A 279 -1.91 -25.02 -5.66
C GLU A 279 -3.37 -25.19 -5.17
N TRP A 280 -3.78 -24.38 -4.21
CA TRP A 280 -5.14 -24.38 -3.69
C TRP A 280 -6.17 -24.08 -4.78
N LEU A 281 -5.93 -23.13 -5.68
CA LEU A 281 -6.83 -22.82 -6.79
C LEU A 281 -7.05 -23.98 -7.76
N LYS A 282 -6.10 -24.91 -7.92
CA LYS A 282 -6.26 -26.08 -8.78
C LYS A 282 -7.31 -27.07 -8.26
N GLU A 283 -7.47 -27.09 -6.94
CA GLU A 283 -8.42 -27.98 -6.24
C GLU A 283 -9.76 -27.30 -5.96
N ASN A 284 -9.84 -25.97 -6.16
CA ASN A 284 -11.00 -25.15 -5.82
C ASN A 284 -11.54 -24.38 -7.05
N PRO A 285 -12.26 -25.03 -7.97
CA PRO A 285 -12.69 -24.45 -9.26
C PRO A 285 -13.73 -23.33 -9.14
N TYR A 286 -14.26 -23.08 -7.96
CA TYR A 286 -15.18 -21.97 -7.69
C TYR A 286 -14.49 -20.64 -7.47
N PHE A 287 -13.14 -20.65 -7.47
CA PHE A 287 -12.33 -19.46 -7.28
C PHE A 287 -11.38 -19.23 -8.44
N GLU A 288 -11.11 -17.98 -8.72
CA GLU A 288 -10.16 -17.53 -9.71
C GLU A 288 -9.31 -16.38 -9.16
N CYS A 289 -8.03 -16.35 -9.50
CA CYS A 289 -7.13 -15.27 -9.13
C CYS A 289 -6.10 -15.02 -10.22
N VAL A 290 -5.98 -13.77 -10.63
CA VAL A 290 -4.77 -13.29 -11.29
C VAL A 290 -3.70 -13.17 -10.21
N LEU A 291 -2.74 -14.10 -10.19
CA LEU A 291 -1.69 -14.09 -9.17
C LEU A 291 -0.89 -12.80 -9.25
N PRO A 292 -0.64 -12.13 -8.11
CA PRO A 292 -0.01 -10.83 -8.10
C PRO A 292 1.41 -10.88 -8.66
N SER A 293 1.77 -9.91 -9.49
CA SER A 293 3.15 -9.71 -9.96
C SER A 293 4.03 -9.11 -8.87
N GLY A 294 3.47 -8.23 -8.02
CA GLY A 294 4.15 -7.59 -6.90
C GLY A 294 3.24 -7.49 -5.67
N GLY A 295 3.71 -6.81 -4.64
CA GLY A 295 2.93 -6.55 -3.43
C GLY A 295 2.70 -7.77 -2.54
N THR A 296 1.87 -7.57 -1.54
CA THR A 296 1.63 -8.51 -0.44
C THR A 296 0.18 -9.01 -0.39
N VAL A 297 -0.58 -8.80 -1.44
CA VAL A 297 -2.01 -9.12 -1.51
C VAL A 297 -2.39 -9.77 -2.82
N CYS A 298 -3.49 -10.51 -2.83
CA CYS A 298 -4.17 -10.96 -4.04
C CYS A 298 -5.68 -10.74 -3.94
N PHE A 299 -6.33 -10.58 -5.08
CA PHE A 299 -7.75 -10.27 -5.18
C PHE A 299 -8.45 -11.40 -5.93
N LEU A 300 -9.11 -12.27 -5.16
CA LEU A 300 -9.75 -13.48 -5.65
C LEU A 300 -11.19 -13.21 -6.06
N LYS A 301 -11.59 -13.77 -7.19
CA LYS A 301 -12.98 -13.86 -7.64
C LYS A 301 -13.57 -15.19 -7.22
N TYR A 302 -14.89 -15.22 -6.94
CA TYR A 302 -15.63 -16.46 -6.70
C TYR A 302 -16.94 -16.49 -7.51
N TYR A 303 -17.47 -17.71 -7.77
CA TYR A 303 -18.53 -17.98 -8.73
C TYR A 303 -19.79 -18.60 -8.11
N PHE A 304 -20.16 -18.21 -6.90
CA PHE A 304 -21.41 -18.59 -6.26
C PHE A 304 -22.22 -17.36 -5.84
N GLU A 305 -23.55 -17.52 -5.75
CA GLU A 305 -24.46 -16.40 -5.52
C GLU A 305 -24.58 -16.04 -4.03
N LEU A 306 -23.53 -15.45 -3.48
CA LEU A 306 -23.50 -14.90 -2.13
C LEU A 306 -22.74 -13.57 -2.16
N LYS A 307 -23.36 -12.50 -1.62
CA LYS A 307 -22.71 -11.18 -1.55
C LYS A 307 -21.44 -11.24 -0.72
N SER A 308 -20.41 -10.51 -1.12
CA SER A 308 -19.06 -10.61 -0.54
C SER A 308 -19.01 -10.33 0.96
N GLU A 309 -19.79 -9.37 1.46
CA GLU A 309 -19.88 -9.09 2.89
C GLU A 309 -20.59 -10.21 3.65
N THR A 310 -21.68 -10.77 3.09
CA THR A 310 -22.40 -11.89 3.71
C THR A 310 -21.52 -13.13 3.77
N PHE A 311 -20.82 -13.43 2.68
CA PHE A 311 -19.86 -14.53 2.62
C PHE A 311 -18.78 -14.40 3.70
N ALA A 312 -18.16 -13.22 3.80
CA ALA A 312 -17.12 -12.96 4.79
C ALA A 312 -17.62 -13.12 6.24
N LYS A 313 -18.84 -12.65 6.55
CA LYS A 313 -19.44 -12.78 7.88
C LYS A 313 -19.78 -14.23 8.24
N LEU A 314 -20.34 -14.99 7.32
CA LEU A 314 -20.65 -16.40 7.55
C LEU A 314 -19.38 -17.23 7.74
N LEU A 315 -18.39 -17.06 6.88
CA LEU A 315 -17.12 -17.75 6.97
C LEU A 315 -16.40 -17.45 8.29
N LEU A 316 -16.38 -16.18 8.71
CA LEU A 316 -15.80 -15.78 10.00
C LEU A 316 -16.54 -16.46 11.16
N ALA A 317 -17.86 -16.41 11.17
CA ALA A 317 -18.68 -16.96 12.26
C ALA A 317 -18.56 -18.48 12.38
N GLU A 318 -18.45 -19.21 11.28
CA GLU A 318 -18.50 -20.68 11.28
C GLU A 318 -17.10 -21.33 11.30
N LYS A 319 -16.14 -20.71 10.63
CA LYS A 319 -14.76 -21.25 10.46
C LYS A 319 -13.66 -20.39 11.07
N GLY A 320 -14.00 -19.20 11.55
CA GLY A 320 -13.01 -18.24 12.09
C GLY A 320 -12.07 -17.66 11.05
N VAL A 321 -12.36 -17.79 9.75
CA VAL A 321 -11.54 -17.24 8.66
C VAL A 321 -11.96 -15.81 8.35
N PHE A 322 -11.01 -14.90 8.38
CA PHE A 322 -11.23 -13.48 8.17
C PHE A 322 -10.46 -12.95 6.96
N PHE A 323 -11.19 -12.39 5.99
CA PHE A 323 -10.65 -11.70 4.82
C PHE A 323 -11.39 -10.37 4.57
N VAL A 324 -10.89 -9.54 3.66
CA VAL A 324 -11.56 -8.29 3.30
C VAL A 324 -12.49 -8.54 2.11
N PRO A 325 -13.83 -8.35 2.28
CA PRO A 325 -14.79 -8.57 1.20
C PRO A 325 -14.59 -7.54 0.07
N GLY A 326 -14.91 -7.95 -1.14
CA GLY A 326 -14.79 -7.11 -2.32
C GLY A 326 -15.68 -5.86 -2.29
N SER A 327 -16.78 -5.89 -1.54
CA SER A 327 -17.62 -4.71 -1.30
C SER A 327 -16.86 -3.52 -0.69
N CYS A 328 -15.78 -3.77 0.07
CA CYS A 328 -14.89 -2.72 0.56
C CYS A 328 -14.10 -1.99 -0.55
N PHE A 329 -14.05 -2.59 -1.74
CA PHE A 329 -13.41 -2.05 -2.94
C PHE A 329 -14.42 -1.76 -4.07
N ASP A 330 -15.71 -1.74 -3.76
CA ASP A 330 -16.83 -1.61 -4.72
C ASP A 330 -16.85 -2.70 -5.80
N LYS A 331 -16.35 -3.91 -5.47
CA LYS A 331 -16.29 -5.10 -6.34
C LYS A 331 -16.98 -6.30 -5.66
N GLU A 332 -18.22 -6.59 -6.01
CA GLU A 332 -18.90 -7.79 -5.52
C GLU A 332 -18.36 -9.06 -6.16
N TYR A 333 -18.49 -10.18 -5.46
CA TYR A 333 -17.99 -11.50 -5.86
C TYR A 333 -16.46 -11.60 -5.90
N TYR A 334 -15.79 -10.71 -5.17
CA TYR A 334 -14.36 -10.72 -4.91
C TYR A 334 -14.08 -10.66 -3.41
N PHE A 335 -12.85 -11.01 -3.04
CA PHE A 335 -12.30 -10.76 -1.72
C PHE A 335 -10.77 -10.63 -1.79
N ARG A 336 -10.20 -9.87 -0.86
CA ARG A 336 -8.76 -9.68 -0.76
C ARG A 336 -8.18 -10.59 0.30
N LEU A 337 -7.12 -11.36 -0.07
CA LEU A 337 -6.24 -12.07 0.85
C LEU A 337 -4.90 -11.36 0.97
N GLY A 338 -4.33 -11.35 2.17
CA GLY A 338 -2.96 -10.97 2.45
C GLY A 338 -2.03 -12.18 2.34
N LEU A 339 -0.93 -12.02 1.62
CA LEU A 339 0.09 -13.05 1.41
C LEU A 339 1.27 -12.95 2.39
N ALA A 340 1.17 -12.06 3.37
CA ALA A 340 2.32 -11.62 4.17
C ALA A 340 2.45 -12.30 5.53
N GLN A 341 1.56 -13.22 5.87
CA GLN A 341 1.47 -13.90 7.16
C GLN A 341 2.19 -15.26 7.20
N ASP A 342 2.17 -15.89 8.36
CA ASP A 342 2.72 -17.24 8.56
C ASP A 342 2.08 -18.26 7.61
N SER A 343 2.90 -18.99 6.85
CA SER A 343 2.42 -19.89 5.80
C SER A 343 1.59 -21.08 6.32
N LYS A 344 1.78 -21.50 7.58
CA LYS A 344 0.98 -22.59 8.17
C LYS A 344 -0.42 -22.11 8.51
N LEU A 345 -0.53 -20.92 9.13
CA LEU A 345 -1.83 -20.29 9.40
C LEU A 345 -2.57 -19.96 8.10
N PHE A 346 -1.83 -19.46 7.10
CA PHE A 346 -2.38 -19.14 5.79
C PHE A 346 -2.98 -20.38 5.10
N LYS A 347 -2.23 -21.49 5.08
CA LYS A 347 -2.72 -22.74 4.52
C LYS A 347 -3.96 -23.26 5.28
N ALA A 348 -3.91 -23.28 6.60
CA ALA A 348 -5.05 -23.73 7.41
C ALA A 348 -6.31 -22.87 7.17
N GLY A 349 -6.17 -21.55 7.02
CA GLY A 349 -7.29 -20.68 6.67
C GLY A 349 -7.88 -20.99 5.28
N LEU A 350 -7.06 -21.30 4.28
CA LEU A 350 -7.54 -21.74 2.97
C LEU A 350 -8.22 -23.10 3.01
N ASP A 351 -7.71 -24.04 3.81
CA ASP A 351 -8.33 -25.35 4.00
C ASP A 351 -9.74 -25.20 4.63
N GLU A 352 -9.90 -24.32 5.64
CA GLU A 352 -11.21 -24.02 6.24
C GLU A 352 -12.16 -23.26 5.29
N LEU A 353 -11.62 -22.41 4.42
CA LEU A 353 -12.40 -21.79 3.35
C LEU A 353 -12.97 -22.83 2.38
N SER A 354 -12.17 -23.83 1.99
CA SER A 354 -12.63 -24.96 1.17
C SER A 354 -13.73 -25.75 1.88
N ASN A 355 -13.52 -26.12 3.15
CA ASN A 355 -14.51 -26.87 3.97
C ASN A 355 -15.84 -26.12 4.01
N PHE A 356 -15.83 -24.81 4.18
CA PHE A 356 -17.06 -24.00 4.20
C PHE A 356 -17.81 -24.07 2.85
N VAL A 357 -17.09 -23.96 1.74
CA VAL A 357 -17.68 -24.00 0.40
C VAL A 357 -18.29 -25.39 0.13
N ASP A 358 -17.58 -26.45 0.46
CA ASP A 358 -18.05 -27.83 0.29
C ASP A 358 -19.33 -28.11 1.13
N GLU A 359 -19.39 -27.61 2.36
CA GLU A 359 -20.52 -27.82 3.27
C GLU A 359 -21.77 -27.03 2.87
N HIS A 360 -21.65 -25.85 2.28
CA HIS A 360 -22.77 -24.92 2.11
C HIS A 360 -23.16 -24.62 0.66
N LEU A 361 -22.24 -24.80 -0.30
CA LEU A 361 -22.41 -24.26 -1.65
C LEU A 361 -22.37 -25.33 -2.76
N ILE A 362 -21.99 -26.59 -2.42
CA ILE A 362 -21.83 -27.69 -3.38
C ILE A 362 -22.81 -28.84 -3.11
N SER A 363 -23.65 -28.74 -2.11
CA SER A 363 -24.66 -29.78 -1.74
C SER A 363 -25.91 -29.75 -2.61
#